data_dde1ef5c262d96c5fede7c5d46b6004b
#
_entry.id   dde1ef5c262d96c5fede7c5d46b6004b
#
_cell.length_a   1.000
_cell.length_b   1.000
_cell.length_c   1.000
_cell.angle_alpha   90.00
_cell.angle_beta   90.00
_cell.angle_gamma   90.00
#
_symmetry.space_group_name_H-M   'P 1'
#
loop_
_entity.id
_entity.type
_entity.pdbx_description
1 polymer ?
#
loop_
_entity_poly.entity_id
_entity_poly.type
_entity_poly.pdbx_seq_one_letter_code
_entity_poly.pdbx_strand_id
1 'polypeptide(L)'
;MRRHNFSYSKCSLFLLAINLLFACKKEENTTNFDNNKVNLVIADNFNLSVFNAALRVSNMDKELQKGEGPYTLLAPSDNAFGKAGYPTVVSMLSERAAIVSNIANYHILDGKYELNKLPFLFNQELKTRRGKVYATHWVKGADTVLTLNGARILTQNLPASNGLIQVLDRVMTPYVHDKIVDAINADASISIFARAIKRTGILSEKTNQGAYTVFAPNNAAMTLLGFQSVQDVELANLDDLKKLVRYHILHDRRFVYDYILSTGNTNMSKQTMLDGNSVDIKLVPNTSSPGSFSGITLRGLGNTNDVLLQKQDILTGDGVLHIVDQGLRLTQ
;
A
#
# COMPACT_ATOMS: atom_id res chain seq x y z
N MET A 1 100.29 11.60 38.10
CA MET A 1 99.12 12.45 38.26
C MET A 1 98.50 12.66 36.86
N ARG A 2 97.40 11.97 36.50
CA ARG A 2 96.73 12.13 35.20
C ARG A 2 95.42 12.85 35.41
N ARG A 3 95.22 13.93 34.73
CA ARG A 3 93.98 14.70 34.67
C ARG A 3 93.03 14.02 33.66
N HIS A 4 91.81 13.69 34.06
CA HIS A 4 90.79 13.31 33.16
C HIS A 4 89.88 14.53 32.78
N ASN A 5 89.93 14.87 31.53
CA ASN A 5 88.98 15.85 30.94
C ASN A 5 87.72 15.09 30.50
N PHE A 6 86.53 15.39 31.08
CA PHE A 6 85.27 14.93 30.65
C PHE A 6 84.65 15.89 29.62
N SER A 7 84.41 15.38 28.45
CA SER A 7 83.87 16.13 27.33
C SER A 7 82.31 16.17 27.44
N TYR A 8 81.78 17.43 27.57
CA TYR A 8 80.30 17.67 27.64
C TYR A 8 79.65 17.81 26.29
N SER A 9 80.19 17.30 25.20
CA SER A 9 79.75 17.58 23.83
C SER A 9 78.75 16.60 23.27
N LYS A 10 78.28 15.56 23.98
CA LYS A 10 77.38 14.56 23.41
C LYS A 10 75.96 14.54 23.99
N CYS A 11 75.63 15.31 25.00
CA CYS A 11 74.32 15.35 25.62
C CYS A 11 73.36 16.35 25.02
N SER A 12 73.87 17.35 24.26
CA SER A 12 73.03 18.42 23.68
C SER A 12 72.36 18.05 22.37
N LEU A 13 72.82 16.98 21.67
CA LEU A 13 72.21 16.54 20.37
C LEU A 13 71.09 15.60 20.56
N PHE A 14 70.92 14.93 21.72
CA PHE A 14 69.89 13.95 21.97
C PHE A 14 68.59 14.61 22.47
N LEU A 15 68.62 15.80 23.01
CA LEU A 15 67.42 16.53 23.46
C LEU A 15 66.74 17.29 22.34
N LEU A 16 67.33 17.54 21.19
CA LEU A 16 66.72 18.19 20.04
C LEU A 16 65.93 17.21 19.11
N ALA A 17 66.22 15.93 19.17
CA ALA A 17 65.57 14.90 18.37
C ALA A 17 64.19 14.42 18.92
N ILE A 18 63.89 14.71 20.20
CA ILE A 18 62.63 14.27 20.84
C ILE A 18 61.49 15.25 20.62
N ASN A 19 61.75 16.49 20.25
CA ASN A 19 60.70 17.51 20.01
C ASN A 19 60.08 17.51 18.60
N LEU A 20 60.55 16.66 17.68
CA LEU A 20 59.99 16.57 16.31
C LEU A 20 58.93 15.46 16.11
N LEU A 21 58.60 14.71 17.16
CA LEU A 21 57.58 13.63 17.07
C LEU A 21 56.18 14.06 17.57
N PHE A 22 55.95 15.30 17.95
CA PHE A 22 54.65 15.83 18.35
C PHE A 22 53.95 16.67 17.27
N ALA A 23 54.39 16.58 16.02
CA ALA A 23 53.73 17.29 14.93
C ALA A 23 52.70 16.37 14.27
N CYS A 24 51.47 16.82 14.32
CA CYS A 24 50.29 16.35 13.54
C CYS A 24 49.76 14.96 13.84
N LYS A 25 49.05 14.79 14.97
CA LYS A 25 47.76 14.12 14.89
C LYS A 25 46.78 15.11 14.29
N LYS A 26 46.69 15.14 12.97
CA LYS A 26 45.53 15.65 12.27
C LYS A 26 44.42 14.67 12.64
N GLU A 27 43.52 15.05 13.54
CA GLU A 27 42.22 14.40 13.65
C GLU A 27 41.57 14.58 12.29
N GLU A 28 41.73 13.60 11.42
CA GLU A 28 40.81 13.43 10.32
C GLU A 28 39.48 13.14 10.97
N ASN A 29 38.65 14.17 11.12
CA ASN A 29 37.22 14.05 11.20
C ASN A 29 36.75 13.50 9.85
N THR A 30 37.09 12.24 9.58
CA THR A 30 36.37 11.43 8.60
C THR A 30 34.99 11.20 9.23
N THR A 31 34.09 12.15 8.96
CA THR A 31 32.67 11.84 9.03
C THR A 31 32.50 10.65 8.11
N ASN A 32 32.46 9.44 8.68
CA ASN A 32 32.15 8.23 7.95
C ASN A 32 30.73 8.43 7.39
N PHE A 33 30.68 8.91 6.14
CA PHE A 33 29.43 9.11 5.44
C PHE A 33 28.87 7.73 5.13
N ASP A 34 27.79 7.35 5.84
CA ASP A 34 27.14 6.08 5.63
C ASP A 34 26.33 6.11 4.33
N ASN A 35 26.91 5.56 3.27
CA ASN A 35 26.32 5.48 1.94
C ASN A 35 25.21 4.39 1.82
N ASN A 36 24.93 3.65 2.88
CA ASN A 36 23.97 2.55 2.86
C ASN A 36 22.66 2.86 3.59
N LYS A 37 22.34 4.13 3.86
CA LYS A 37 21.04 4.53 4.42
C LYS A 37 19.92 4.34 3.40
N VAL A 38 18.69 4.11 3.88
CA VAL A 38 17.52 3.75 3.02
C VAL A 38 17.29 4.73 1.86
N ASN A 39 17.48 6.03 2.06
CA ASN A 39 17.32 7.04 1.01
C ASN A 39 18.40 6.94 -0.08
N LEU A 40 19.64 6.56 0.28
CA LEU A 40 20.73 6.38 -0.67
C LEU A 40 20.61 5.07 -1.44
N VAL A 41 20.21 3.97 -0.77
CA VAL A 41 19.89 2.70 -1.45
C VAL A 41 18.77 2.90 -2.50
N ILE A 42 17.77 3.75 -2.19
CA ILE A 42 16.72 4.10 -3.16
C ILE A 42 17.29 4.96 -4.29
N ALA A 43 18.14 5.93 -4.00
CA ALA A 43 18.73 6.82 -4.99
C ALA A 43 19.60 6.06 -6.00
N ASP A 44 20.27 5.00 -5.57
CA ASP A 44 21.14 4.17 -6.40
C ASP A 44 20.37 3.08 -7.20
N ASN A 45 19.06 2.93 -6.98
CA ASN A 45 18.25 1.93 -7.65
C ASN A 45 17.49 2.53 -8.84
N PHE A 46 17.85 2.13 -10.05
CA PHE A 46 17.25 2.62 -11.30
C PHE A 46 15.75 2.38 -11.43
N ASN A 47 15.20 1.37 -10.76
CA ASN A 47 13.77 1.06 -10.79
C ASN A 47 12.96 1.83 -9.75
N LEU A 48 13.60 2.69 -8.95
CA LEU A 48 12.97 3.48 -7.87
C LEU A 48 13.20 4.99 -8.05
N SER A 49 13.53 5.43 -9.27
CA SER A 49 13.90 6.81 -9.58
C SER A 49 12.76 7.80 -9.32
N VAL A 50 11.51 7.43 -9.60
CA VAL A 50 10.32 8.26 -9.35
C VAL A 50 10.02 8.35 -7.85
N PHE A 51 10.19 7.25 -7.10
CA PHE A 51 10.06 7.28 -5.64
C PHE A 51 11.16 8.13 -4.99
N ASN A 52 12.39 8.04 -5.48
CA ASN A 52 13.47 8.93 -5.03
C ASN A 52 13.12 10.41 -5.26
N ALA A 53 12.54 10.75 -6.43
CA ALA A 53 12.06 12.10 -6.69
C ALA A 53 10.96 12.53 -5.69
N ALA A 54 10.03 11.64 -5.35
CA ALA A 54 9.00 11.91 -4.35
C ALA A 54 9.58 12.17 -2.96
N LEU A 55 10.58 11.38 -2.52
CA LEU A 55 11.29 11.61 -1.26
C LEU A 55 11.98 12.97 -1.24
N ARG A 56 12.62 13.38 -2.35
CA ARG A 56 13.31 14.68 -2.46
C ARG A 56 12.35 15.87 -2.43
N VAL A 57 11.25 15.81 -3.20
CA VAL A 57 10.22 16.88 -3.22
C VAL A 57 9.60 17.09 -1.85
N SER A 58 9.40 16.00 -1.10
CA SER A 58 8.85 16.02 0.26
C SER A 58 9.87 16.31 1.36
N ASN A 59 11.17 16.47 1.04
CA ASN A 59 12.32 16.57 1.95
C ASN A 59 12.51 15.34 2.87
N MET A 60 11.85 14.22 2.58
CA MET A 60 12.02 12.98 3.34
C MET A 60 13.40 12.36 3.12
N ASP A 61 14.02 12.58 1.96
CA ASP A 61 15.40 12.17 1.69
C ASP A 61 16.38 12.68 2.75
N LYS A 62 16.28 13.98 3.10
CA LYS A 62 17.14 14.60 4.12
C LYS A 62 16.85 14.12 5.53
N GLU A 63 15.55 13.88 5.82
CA GLU A 63 15.15 13.37 7.12
C GLU A 63 15.64 11.92 7.33
N LEU A 64 15.44 11.04 6.33
CA LEU A 64 15.92 9.67 6.35
C LEU A 64 17.45 9.57 6.35
N GLN A 65 18.13 10.53 5.72
CA GLN A 65 19.60 10.65 5.75
C GLN A 65 20.12 10.98 7.14
N LYS A 66 19.48 11.89 7.86
CA LYS A 66 19.89 12.34 9.21
C LYS A 66 19.47 11.34 10.29
N GLY A 67 18.31 10.71 10.12
CA GLY A 67 17.74 9.83 11.12
C GLY A 67 18.47 8.50 11.26
N GLU A 68 18.54 8.03 12.49
CA GLU A 68 19.17 6.73 12.81
C GLU A 68 18.22 5.55 12.51
N GLY A 69 16.92 5.80 12.34
CA GLY A 69 15.91 4.77 12.12
C GLY A 69 15.60 3.95 13.37
N PRO A 70 15.23 2.67 13.26
CA PRO A 70 15.06 1.96 11.98
C PRO A 70 13.80 2.40 11.22
N TYR A 71 13.86 2.31 9.89
CA TYR A 71 12.75 2.61 8.99
C TYR A 71 12.37 1.39 8.15
N THR A 72 11.13 1.36 7.67
CA THR A 72 10.73 0.46 6.59
C THR A 72 10.08 1.31 5.49
N LEU A 73 10.70 1.31 4.32
CA LEU A 73 10.20 2.02 3.16
C LEU A 73 9.43 1.05 2.25
N LEU A 74 8.22 1.44 1.90
CA LEU A 74 7.33 0.72 0.98
C LEU A 74 7.50 1.37 -0.40
N ALA A 75 8.56 1.03 -1.13
CA ALA A 75 9.00 1.73 -2.32
C ALA A 75 8.27 1.24 -3.59
N PRO A 76 7.32 1.99 -4.19
CA PRO A 76 6.74 1.63 -5.47
C PRO A 76 7.80 1.69 -6.57
N SER A 77 7.79 0.69 -7.46
CA SER A 77 8.66 0.69 -8.64
C SER A 77 8.27 1.80 -9.63
N ASP A 78 9.17 2.16 -10.53
CA ASP A 78 8.89 3.15 -11.58
C ASP A 78 7.73 2.71 -12.48
N ASN A 79 7.58 1.39 -12.73
CA ASN A 79 6.41 0.85 -13.42
C ASN A 79 5.12 1.06 -12.62
N ALA A 80 5.17 0.93 -11.28
CA ALA A 80 4.03 1.22 -10.41
C ALA A 80 3.62 2.70 -10.50
N PHE A 81 4.58 3.61 -10.50
CA PHE A 81 4.34 5.04 -10.71
C PHE A 81 3.79 5.36 -12.10
N GLY A 82 4.30 4.70 -13.15
CA GLY A 82 3.76 4.85 -14.51
C GLY A 82 2.27 4.51 -14.58
N LYS A 83 1.84 3.42 -13.94
CA LYS A 83 0.43 3.02 -13.85
C LYS A 83 -0.42 4.01 -13.03
N ALA A 84 0.20 4.70 -12.08
CA ALA A 84 -0.46 5.72 -11.24
C ALA A 84 -0.50 7.12 -11.90
N GLY A 85 -0.04 7.27 -13.16
CA GLY A 85 -0.04 8.54 -13.87
C GLY A 85 1.25 9.36 -13.74
N TYR A 86 2.29 8.79 -13.14
CA TYR A 86 3.61 9.42 -12.99
C TYR A 86 4.70 8.62 -13.74
N PRO A 87 4.71 8.64 -15.09
CA PRO A 87 5.58 7.77 -15.87
C PRO A 87 7.07 8.16 -15.82
N THR A 88 7.40 9.34 -15.32
CA THR A 88 8.76 9.86 -15.28
C THR A 88 9.06 10.62 -13.99
N VAL A 89 10.34 10.80 -13.69
CA VAL A 89 10.80 11.70 -12.62
C VAL A 89 10.23 13.12 -12.80
N VAL A 90 10.18 13.63 -14.04
CA VAL A 90 9.65 14.98 -14.32
C VAL A 90 8.18 15.08 -13.95
N SER A 91 7.36 14.07 -14.23
CA SER A 91 5.94 14.09 -13.84
C SER A 91 5.76 14.18 -12.32
N MET A 92 6.63 13.53 -11.55
CA MET A 92 6.63 13.62 -10.08
C MET A 92 7.11 14.99 -9.59
N LEU A 93 8.16 15.55 -10.20
CA LEU A 93 8.69 16.89 -9.84
C LEU A 93 7.69 18.02 -10.16
N SER A 94 6.80 17.80 -11.13
CA SER A 94 5.77 18.79 -11.55
C SER A 94 4.47 18.69 -10.75
N GLU A 95 4.32 17.64 -9.92
CA GLU A 95 3.11 17.45 -9.11
C GLU A 95 3.12 18.40 -7.90
N ARG A 96 1.94 18.72 -7.37
CA ARG A 96 1.78 19.56 -6.17
C ARG A 96 2.50 18.93 -4.97
N ALA A 97 3.36 19.71 -4.31
CA ALA A 97 4.17 19.24 -3.19
C ALA A 97 3.36 18.57 -2.07
N ALA A 98 2.13 19.03 -1.81
CA ALA A 98 1.25 18.42 -0.82
C ALA A 98 0.81 16.99 -1.20
N ILE A 99 0.55 16.72 -2.49
CA ILE A 99 0.21 15.38 -2.99
C ILE A 99 1.43 14.47 -2.88
N VAL A 100 2.59 14.95 -3.34
CA VAL A 100 3.85 14.20 -3.26
C VAL A 100 4.22 13.87 -1.81
N SER A 101 4.07 14.84 -0.90
CA SER A 101 4.32 14.63 0.53
C SER A 101 3.37 13.59 1.13
N ASN A 102 2.10 13.58 0.75
CA ASN A 102 1.15 12.57 1.18
C ASN A 102 1.56 11.17 0.70
N ILE A 103 1.95 11.04 -0.57
CA ILE A 103 2.45 9.78 -1.14
C ILE A 103 3.69 9.34 -0.37
N ALA A 104 4.73 10.18 -0.27
CA ALA A 104 5.98 9.82 0.38
C ALA A 104 5.76 9.36 1.84
N ASN A 105 5.03 10.12 2.64
CA ASN A 105 4.77 9.78 4.05
C ASN A 105 3.90 8.52 4.20
N TYR A 106 2.99 8.23 3.26
CA TYR A 106 2.20 7.02 3.28
C TYR A 106 3.01 5.75 2.99
N HIS A 107 4.20 5.91 2.42
CA HIS A 107 5.12 4.82 2.10
C HIS A 107 6.28 4.67 3.11
N ILE A 108 6.20 5.34 4.28
CA ILE A 108 7.22 5.24 5.33
C ILE A 108 6.58 4.73 6.62
N LEU A 109 7.16 3.65 7.16
CA LEU A 109 6.89 3.16 8.50
C LEU A 109 8.10 3.48 9.38
N ASP A 110 7.85 4.05 10.56
CA ASP A 110 8.86 4.21 11.59
C ASP A 110 9.00 2.89 12.36
N GLY A 111 10.09 2.19 12.13
CA GLY A 111 10.37 0.85 12.66
C GLY A 111 10.90 -0.11 11.59
N LYS A 112 11.52 -1.20 12.06
CA LYS A 112 11.99 -2.29 11.19
C LYS A 112 10.93 -3.39 11.12
N TYR A 113 10.18 -3.42 10.02
CA TYR A 113 9.13 -4.41 9.78
C TYR A 113 9.58 -5.44 8.75
N GLU A 114 9.96 -6.63 9.22
CA GLU A 114 10.22 -7.80 8.38
C GLU A 114 8.88 -8.45 8.04
N LEU A 115 8.22 -7.98 6.97
CA LEU A 115 6.84 -8.35 6.65
C LEU A 115 6.66 -9.84 6.36
N ASN A 116 7.71 -10.52 5.94
CA ASN A 116 7.72 -11.98 5.75
C ASN A 116 7.68 -12.79 7.05
N LYS A 117 7.81 -12.13 8.21
CA LYS A 117 7.64 -12.73 9.53
C LYS A 117 6.25 -12.54 10.11
N LEU A 118 5.37 -11.81 9.43
CA LEU A 118 3.98 -11.69 9.84
C LEU A 118 3.29 -13.06 9.81
N PRO A 119 2.28 -13.29 10.66
CA PRO A 119 1.42 -14.48 10.57
C PRO A 119 0.77 -14.59 9.18
N PHE A 120 0.40 -15.82 8.77
CA PHE A 120 -0.39 -16.05 7.55
C PHE A 120 -1.84 -15.63 7.78
N LEU A 121 -2.07 -14.32 7.71
CA LEU A 121 -3.38 -13.68 7.91
C LEU A 121 -3.61 -12.60 6.86
N PHE A 122 -4.89 -12.34 6.58
CA PHE A 122 -5.33 -11.23 5.74
C PHE A 122 -5.42 -9.94 6.54
N ASN A 123 -5.12 -8.83 5.87
CA ASN A 123 -5.41 -7.46 6.31
C ASN A 123 -4.92 -7.10 7.72
N GLN A 124 -3.70 -7.50 8.06
CA GLN A 124 -3.02 -7.11 9.31
C GLN A 124 -2.67 -5.62 9.26
N GLU A 125 -3.16 -4.86 10.24
CA GLU A 125 -2.97 -3.42 10.27
C GLU A 125 -1.53 -3.04 10.61
N LEU A 126 -0.95 -2.14 9.80
CA LEU A 126 0.31 -1.46 10.05
C LEU A 126 0.11 0.05 9.96
N LYS A 127 0.90 0.80 10.73
CA LYS A 127 0.80 2.27 10.77
C LYS A 127 1.96 2.89 9.98
N THR A 128 1.64 3.63 8.93
CA THR A 128 2.56 4.52 8.24
C THR A 128 2.52 5.92 8.83
N ARG A 129 3.40 6.82 8.39
CA ARG A 129 3.37 8.23 8.81
C ARG A 129 2.10 8.99 8.38
N ARG A 130 1.34 8.47 7.40
CA ARG A 130 0.14 9.14 6.85
C ARG A 130 -1.14 8.32 6.96
N GLY A 131 -1.17 7.31 7.78
CA GLY A 131 -2.37 6.49 7.99
C GLY A 131 -2.06 5.00 8.04
N LYS A 132 -3.12 4.19 7.99
CA LYS A 132 -3.03 2.74 8.10
C LYS A 132 -2.86 2.10 6.73
N VAL A 133 -2.06 1.04 6.68
CA VAL A 133 -1.98 0.09 5.56
C VAL A 133 -2.29 -1.31 6.10
N TYR A 134 -2.77 -2.18 5.24
CA TYR A 134 -3.20 -3.52 5.60
C TYR A 134 -2.35 -4.55 4.86
N ALA A 135 -1.58 -5.33 5.63
CA ALA A 135 -0.69 -6.37 5.11
C ALA A 135 -1.43 -7.70 5.05
N THR A 136 -1.34 -8.37 3.92
CA THR A 136 -1.73 -9.79 3.77
C THR A 136 -0.47 -10.61 3.53
N HIS A 137 -0.26 -11.62 4.39
CA HIS A 137 0.77 -12.63 4.22
C HIS A 137 0.08 -13.97 4.02
N TRP A 138 0.23 -14.58 2.85
CA TRP A 138 -0.50 -15.80 2.51
C TRP A 138 0.30 -16.74 1.60
N VAL A 139 -0.15 -17.98 1.50
CA VAL A 139 0.43 -18.98 0.61
C VAL A 139 -0.49 -19.17 -0.59
N LYS A 140 0.05 -19.08 -1.81
CA LYS A 140 -0.65 -19.39 -3.06
C LYS A 140 0.13 -20.44 -3.82
N GLY A 141 -0.39 -21.67 -3.88
CA GLY A 141 0.36 -22.80 -4.43
C GLY A 141 1.58 -23.13 -3.55
N ALA A 142 2.78 -23.06 -4.15
CA ALA A 142 4.04 -23.23 -3.43
C ALA A 142 4.67 -21.91 -2.95
N ASP A 143 4.11 -20.76 -3.36
CA ASP A 143 4.70 -19.45 -3.15
C ASP A 143 4.11 -18.75 -1.92
N THR A 144 4.98 -18.11 -1.16
CA THR A 144 4.58 -17.16 -0.11
C THR A 144 4.44 -15.77 -0.71
N VAL A 145 3.28 -15.17 -0.55
CA VAL A 145 2.95 -13.87 -1.14
C VAL A 145 2.65 -12.86 -0.05
N LEU A 146 3.21 -11.67 -0.23
CA LEU A 146 2.95 -10.50 0.62
C LEU A 146 2.31 -9.41 -0.21
N THR A 147 1.23 -8.82 0.33
CA THR A 147 0.59 -7.64 -0.24
C THR A 147 0.36 -6.57 0.80
N LEU A 148 0.25 -5.32 0.34
CA LEU A 148 -0.12 -4.15 1.16
C LEU A 148 -1.24 -3.40 0.45
N ASN A 149 -2.43 -3.30 1.05
CA ASN A 149 -3.63 -2.73 0.40
C ASN A 149 -3.87 -3.34 -1.00
N GLY A 150 -3.62 -4.63 -1.17
CA GLY A 150 -3.70 -5.32 -2.45
C GLY A 150 -2.52 -5.08 -3.42
N ALA A 151 -1.57 -4.20 -3.12
CA ALA A 151 -0.32 -4.07 -3.86
C ALA A 151 0.66 -5.21 -3.51
N ARG A 152 1.26 -5.86 -4.49
CA ARG A 152 2.22 -6.94 -4.24
C ARG A 152 3.59 -6.39 -3.86
N ILE A 153 4.26 -7.08 -2.96
CA ILE A 153 5.68 -6.85 -2.68
C ILE A 153 6.51 -7.67 -3.67
N LEU A 154 7.23 -6.99 -4.55
CA LEU A 154 8.07 -7.58 -5.60
C LEU A 154 9.44 -8.00 -5.06
N THR A 155 10.02 -7.19 -4.17
CA THR A 155 11.28 -7.48 -3.49
C THR A 155 11.11 -7.22 -2.01
N GLN A 156 11.47 -8.22 -1.20
CA GLN A 156 11.28 -8.17 0.25
C GLN A 156 12.59 -7.85 0.94
N ASN A 157 12.52 -7.02 1.98
CA ASN A 157 13.59 -6.80 2.97
C ASN A 157 14.94 -6.42 2.35
N LEU A 158 14.96 -5.60 1.29
CA LEU A 158 16.20 -5.05 0.77
C LEU A 158 16.88 -4.25 1.89
N PRO A 159 18.10 -4.64 2.31
CA PRO A 159 18.69 -4.10 3.53
C PRO A 159 19.31 -2.71 3.31
N ALA A 160 19.22 -1.90 4.35
CA ALA A 160 19.95 -0.65 4.49
C ALA A 160 20.45 -0.50 5.94
N SER A 161 21.44 0.35 6.17
CA SER A 161 22.06 0.50 7.51
C SER A 161 21.07 1.00 8.56
N ASN A 162 20.10 1.84 8.17
CA ASN A 162 19.07 2.38 9.05
C ASN A 162 17.65 1.85 8.73
N GLY A 163 17.52 0.70 8.05
CA GLY A 163 16.18 0.15 7.81
C GLY A 163 16.09 -0.94 6.75
N LEU A 164 14.87 -1.13 6.24
CA LEU A 164 14.50 -2.08 5.20
C LEU A 164 13.71 -1.39 4.09
N ILE A 165 13.80 -1.93 2.87
CA ILE A 165 13.01 -1.48 1.74
C ILE A 165 12.20 -2.65 1.19
N GLN A 166 10.90 -2.43 0.99
CA GLN A 166 9.95 -3.34 0.34
C GLN A 166 9.58 -2.73 -1.01
N VAL A 167 9.88 -3.39 -2.12
CA VAL A 167 9.55 -2.88 -3.46
C VAL A 167 8.14 -3.30 -3.85
N LEU A 168 7.30 -2.36 -4.26
CA LEU A 168 5.88 -2.57 -4.57
C LEU A 168 5.57 -2.49 -6.07
N ASP A 169 4.54 -3.24 -6.50
CA ASP A 169 4.02 -3.20 -7.88
C ASP A 169 2.96 -2.10 -8.11
N ARG A 170 2.57 -1.37 -7.06
CA ARG A 170 1.53 -0.33 -7.09
C ARG A 170 1.88 0.81 -6.13
N VAL A 171 1.55 2.05 -6.52
CA VAL A 171 1.56 3.20 -5.61
C VAL A 171 0.31 3.12 -4.74
N MET A 172 0.50 3.22 -3.42
CA MET A 172 -0.62 3.29 -2.48
C MET A 172 -0.95 4.75 -2.18
N THR A 173 -2.24 5.02 -1.99
CA THR A 173 -2.72 6.34 -1.56
C THR A 173 -3.42 6.23 -0.21
N PRO A 174 -3.23 7.21 0.70
CA PRO A 174 -4.00 7.25 1.93
C PRO A 174 -5.49 7.32 1.60
N TYR A 175 -6.32 6.67 2.41
CA TYR A 175 -7.77 6.84 2.26
C TYR A 175 -8.19 8.27 2.63
N VAL A 176 -9.21 8.75 1.92
CA VAL A 176 -9.77 10.11 2.10
C VAL A 176 -10.95 10.09 3.06
N HIS A 177 -11.68 8.96 3.10
CA HIS A 177 -12.91 8.80 3.87
C HIS A 177 -12.72 7.77 4.99
N ASP A 178 -13.01 8.17 6.22
CA ASP A 178 -12.98 7.25 7.38
C ASP A 178 -14.10 6.21 7.31
N LYS A 179 -15.23 6.57 6.65
CA LYS A 179 -16.40 5.70 6.48
C LYS A 179 -16.60 5.35 5.02
N ILE A 180 -16.90 4.08 4.77
CA ILE A 180 -17.23 3.60 3.41
C ILE A 180 -18.46 4.29 2.85
N VAL A 181 -19.41 4.66 3.70
CA VAL A 181 -20.61 5.42 3.32
C VAL A 181 -20.25 6.77 2.73
N ASP A 182 -19.22 7.44 3.28
CA ASP A 182 -18.78 8.75 2.79
C ASP A 182 -18.12 8.61 1.42
N ALA A 183 -17.34 7.55 1.19
CA ALA A 183 -16.77 7.24 -0.11
C ALA A 183 -17.87 6.94 -1.15
N ILE A 184 -18.89 6.17 -0.76
CA ILE A 184 -20.05 5.86 -1.60
C ILE A 184 -20.81 7.16 -1.97
N ASN A 185 -21.05 8.05 -1.01
CA ASN A 185 -21.76 9.31 -1.24
C ASN A 185 -20.96 10.32 -2.10
N ALA A 186 -19.63 10.23 -2.07
CA ALA A 186 -18.75 11.12 -2.82
C ALA A 186 -18.62 10.75 -4.31
N ASP A 187 -18.94 9.52 -4.71
CA ASP A 187 -18.81 9.09 -6.10
C ASP A 187 -20.15 9.20 -6.85
N ALA A 188 -20.26 10.20 -7.73
CA ALA A 188 -21.48 10.46 -8.52
C ALA A 188 -21.87 9.29 -9.45
N SER A 189 -20.91 8.42 -9.83
CA SER A 189 -21.19 7.27 -10.70
C SER A 189 -22.03 6.16 -10.05
N ILE A 190 -22.18 6.18 -8.71
CA ILE A 190 -22.95 5.23 -7.90
C ILE A 190 -24.04 5.91 -7.06
N SER A 191 -24.50 7.12 -7.47
CA SER A 191 -25.43 7.93 -6.69
C SER A 191 -26.77 7.25 -6.42
N ILE A 192 -27.26 6.40 -7.33
CA ILE A 192 -28.51 5.62 -7.14
C ILE A 192 -28.30 4.58 -6.05
N PHE A 193 -27.16 3.85 -6.07
CA PHE A 193 -26.85 2.88 -5.02
C PHE A 193 -26.57 3.57 -3.67
N ALA A 194 -25.90 4.74 -3.69
CA ALA A 194 -25.69 5.57 -2.48
C ALA A 194 -27.04 5.90 -1.81
N ARG A 195 -28.06 6.23 -2.61
CA ARG A 195 -29.41 6.46 -2.08
C ARG A 195 -30.01 5.20 -1.46
N ALA A 196 -29.83 4.03 -2.08
CA ALA A 196 -30.27 2.77 -1.54
C ALA A 196 -29.60 2.44 -0.19
N ILE A 197 -28.29 2.63 -0.08
CA ILE A 197 -27.56 2.50 1.20
C ILE A 197 -28.17 3.43 2.27
N LYS A 198 -28.36 4.70 1.94
CA LYS A 198 -28.90 5.69 2.87
C LYS A 198 -30.31 5.34 3.33
N ARG A 199 -31.20 4.94 2.41
CA ARG A 199 -32.60 4.62 2.71
C ARG A 199 -32.73 3.35 3.55
N THR A 200 -31.87 2.35 3.31
CA THR A 200 -31.89 1.08 4.06
C THR A 200 -31.23 1.15 5.43
N GLY A 201 -30.31 2.11 5.63
CA GLY A 201 -29.56 2.31 6.88
C GLY A 201 -28.55 1.20 7.20
N ILE A 202 -28.32 0.22 6.31
CA ILE A 202 -27.56 -1.01 6.61
C ILE A 202 -26.14 -0.73 7.10
N LEU A 203 -25.42 0.22 6.50
CA LEU A 203 -24.05 0.59 6.93
C LEU A 203 -24.02 1.61 8.07
N SER A 204 -25.19 2.09 8.51
CA SER A 204 -25.31 3.03 9.65
C SER A 204 -25.65 2.31 10.95
N GLU A 205 -25.97 1.02 10.92
CA GLU A 205 -26.31 0.22 12.10
C GLU A 205 -25.07 0.04 12.97
N LYS A 206 -25.14 0.55 14.22
CA LYS A 206 -24.06 0.48 15.24
C LYS A 206 -23.66 -0.95 15.66
N THR A 207 -24.45 -1.94 15.27
CA THR A 207 -24.26 -3.36 15.62
C THR A 207 -23.12 -4.01 14.84
N ASN A 208 -22.61 -3.34 13.83
CA ASN A 208 -21.64 -3.91 12.92
C ASN A 208 -20.22 -3.53 13.36
N GLN A 209 -19.58 -4.41 14.09
CA GLN A 209 -18.18 -4.32 14.45
C GLN A 209 -17.36 -5.01 13.36
N GLY A 210 -16.48 -4.26 12.71
CA GLY A 210 -15.57 -4.78 11.70
C GLY A 210 -15.52 -3.94 10.43
N ALA A 211 -14.72 -4.40 9.49
CA ALA A 211 -14.62 -3.78 8.19
C ALA A 211 -15.61 -4.43 7.21
N TYR A 212 -15.97 -3.69 6.16
CA TYR A 212 -16.82 -4.17 5.08
C TYR A 212 -16.11 -4.14 3.75
N THR A 213 -16.55 -5.00 2.85
CA THR A 213 -16.33 -4.85 1.41
C THR A 213 -17.67 -4.62 0.73
N VAL A 214 -17.76 -3.57 -0.07
CA VAL A 214 -18.96 -3.22 -0.83
C VAL A 214 -18.66 -3.31 -2.32
N PHE A 215 -19.49 -4.07 -3.05
CA PHE A 215 -19.51 -4.10 -4.51
C PHE A 215 -20.65 -3.21 -4.99
N ALA A 216 -20.37 -1.91 -5.16
CA ALA A 216 -21.38 -0.92 -5.51
C ALA A 216 -21.69 -0.96 -7.02
N PRO A 217 -22.92 -1.30 -7.45
CA PRO A 217 -23.31 -1.17 -8.85
C PRO A 217 -23.31 0.30 -9.26
N ASN A 218 -22.75 0.59 -10.44
CA ASN A 218 -22.81 1.94 -11.00
C ASN A 218 -24.27 2.30 -11.40
N ASN A 219 -24.51 3.58 -11.76
CA ASN A 219 -25.85 4.02 -12.09
C ASN A 219 -26.45 3.28 -13.27
N ALA A 220 -25.65 2.91 -14.29
CA ALA A 220 -26.12 2.08 -15.40
C ALA A 220 -26.52 0.66 -14.95
N ALA A 221 -25.76 0.07 -14.05
CA ALA A 221 -26.09 -1.22 -13.43
C ALA A 221 -27.37 -1.15 -12.59
N MET A 222 -27.59 -0.06 -11.86
CA MET A 222 -28.83 0.18 -11.11
C MET A 222 -30.04 0.32 -12.06
N THR A 223 -29.86 0.97 -13.22
CA THR A 223 -30.90 1.05 -14.25
C THR A 223 -31.30 -0.35 -14.75
N LEU A 224 -30.35 -1.24 -14.97
CA LEU A 224 -30.62 -2.64 -15.36
C LEU A 224 -31.31 -3.44 -14.24
N LEU A 225 -31.19 -3.03 -12.98
CA LEU A 225 -31.93 -3.58 -11.84
C LEU A 225 -33.33 -2.97 -11.66
N GLY A 226 -33.73 -2.02 -12.52
CA GLY A 226 -35.05 -1.37 -12.49
C GLY A 226 -35.08 -0.02 -11.77
N PHE A 227 -33.91 0.53 -11.35
CA PHE A 227 -33.80 1.83 -10.69
C PHE A 227 -33.17 2.84 -11.65
N GLN A 228 -33.96 3.59 -12.38
CA GLN A 228 -33.49 4.59 -13.35
C GLN A 228 -33.09 5.90 -12.69
N SER A 229 -33.59 6.14 -11.49
CA SER A 229 -33.39 7.39 -10.75
C SER A 229 -33.34 7.15 -9.23
N VAL A 230 -32.92 8.18 -8.51
CA VAL A 230 -33.00 8.22 -7.05
C VAL A 230 -34.47 8.13 -6.59
N GLN A 231 -35.44 8.65 -7.36
CA GLN A 231 -36.85 8.59 -7.03
C GLN A 231 -37.38 7.15 -7.05
N ASP A 232 -36.93 6.29 -7.98
CA ASP A 232 -37.32 4.89 -7.99
C ASP A 232 -36.87 4.16 -6.73
N VAL A 233 -35.69 4.51 -6.22
CA VAL A 233 -35.19 3.99 -4.94
C VAL A 233 -36.11 4.42 -3.79
N GLU A 234 -36.65 5.66 -3.79
CA GLU A 234 -37.57 6.14 -2.75
C GLU A 234 -38.91 5.40 -2.77
N LEU A 235 -39.39 5.04 -3.94
CA LEU A 235 -40.68 4.37 -4.12
C LEU A 235 -40.60 2.84 -3.94
N ALA A 236 -39.42 2.28 -3.96
CA ALA A 236 -39.21 0.83 -3.87
C ALA A 236 -39.70 0.24 -2.54
N ASN A 237 -40.08 -1.03 -2.57
CA ASN A 237 -40.30 -1.77 -1.33
C ASN A 237 -39.02 -1.82 -0.49
N LEU A 238 -39.11 -1.45 0.78
CA LEU A 238 -37.93 -1.32 1.64
C LEU A 238 -37.24 -2.66 1.92
N ASP A 239 -38.00 -3.74 2.04
CA ASP A 239 -37.43 -5.05 2.35
C ASP A 239 -36.72 -5.66 1.13
N ASP A 240 -37.25 -5.44 -0.07
CA ASP A 240 -36.57 -5.86 -1.30
C ASP A 240 -35.30 -5.02 -1.55
N LEU A 241 -35.37 -3.73 -1.24
CA LEU A 241 -34.19 -2.85 -1.31
C LEU A 241 -33.12 -3.28 -0.29
N LYS A 242 -33.50 -3.68 0.92
CA LYS A 242 -32.59 -4.23 1.92
C LYS A 242 -31.92 -5.53 1.45
N LYS A 243 -32.67 -6.43 0.82
CA LYS A 243 -32.11 -7.67 0.25
C LYS A 243 -31.09 -7.35 -0.83
N LEU A 244 -31.43 -6.45 -1.75
CA LEU A 244 -30.51 -6.00 -2.80
C LEU A 244 -29.23 -5.42 -2.21
N VAL A 245 -29.33 -4.47 -1.28
CA VAL A 245 -28.16 -3.83 -0.67
C VAL A 245 -27.31 -4.85 0.08
N ARG A 246 -27.91 -5.72 0.88
CA ARG A 246 -27.17 -6.74 1.64
C ARG A 246 -26.45 -7.74 0.74
N TYR A 247 -26.99 -8.04 -0.44
CA TYR A 247 -26.36 -8.93 -1.42
C TYR A 247 -25.14 -8.30 -2.14
N HIS A 248 -24.87 -7.01 -1.91
CA HIS A 248 -23.70 -6.31 -2.42
C HIS A 248 -22.63 -6.01 -1.36
N ILE A 249 -22.83 -6.50 -0.13
CA ILE A 249 -21.96 -6.24 1.00
C ILE A 249 -21.52 -7.56 1.63
N LEU A 250 -20.26 -7.64 2.03
CA LEU A 250 -19.77 -8.71 2.90
C LEU A 250 -19.04 -8.13 4.12
N HIS A 251 -19.05 -8.89 5.20
CA HIS A 251 -18.18 -8.63 6.34
C HIS A 251 -16.75 -8.99 5.97
N ASP A 252 -15.83 -8.19 6.32
CA ASP A 252 -14.39 -8.28 6.14
C ASP A 252 -13.86 -7.24 5.13
N ARG A 253 -12.60 -6.86 5.33
CA ARG A 253 -11.86 -6.02 4.38
C ARG A 253 -11.22 -6.93 3.34
N ARG A 254 -11.57 -6.77 2.07
CA ARG A 254 -11.02 -7.59 0.98
C ARG A 254 -10.60 -6.73 -0.20
N PHE A 255 -9.31 -6.73 -0.49
CA PHE A 255 -8.77 -6.22 -1.74
C PHE A 255 -8.88 -7.29 -2.83
N VAL A 256 -8.82 -6.89 -4.09
CA VAL A 256 -8.88 -7.83 -5.22
C VAL A 256 -7.81 -8.93 -5.08
N TYR A 257 -6.62 -8.57 -4.63
CA TYR A 257 -5.56 -9.55 -4.49
C TYR A 257 -5.79 -10.56 -3.36
N ASP A 258 -6.57 -10.20 -2.34
CA ASP A 258 -6.96 -11.13 -1.27
C ASP A 258 -7.85 -12.26 -1.80
N TYR A 259 -8.74 -11.96 -2.76
CA TYR A 259 -9.53 -12.99 -3.45
C TYR A 259 -8.65 -13.91 -4.31
N ILE A 260 -7.64 -13.34 -4.99
CA ILE A 260 -6.67 -14.13 -5.77
C ILE A 260 -5.93 -15.10 -4.84
N LEU A 261 -5.47 -14.63 -3.68
CA LEU A 261 -4.74 -15.45 -2.71
C LEU A 261 -5.61 -16.53 -2.05
N SER A 262 -6.84 -16.18 -1.66
CA SER A 262 -7.74 -17.09 -0.95
C SER A 262 -8.44 -18.12 -1.86
N THR A 263 -8.41 -17.90 -3.18
CA THR A 263 -9.01 -18.84 -4.14
C THR A 263 -8.11 -20.03 -4.38
N GLY A 264 -8.69 -21.24 -4.35
CA GLY A 264 -7.98 -22.50 -4.58
C GLY A 264 -7.60 -22.74 -6.05
N ASN A 265 -7.26 -23.99 -6.38
CA ASN A 265 -6.76 -24.40 -7.69
C ASN A 265 -7.81 -24.34 -8.81
N THR A 266 -9.11 -24.27 -8.46
CA THR A 266 -10.21 -24.15 -9.44
C THR A 266 -10.32 -22.76 -10.05
N ASN A 267 -9.55 -21.78 -9.59
CA ASN A 267 -9.66 -20.37 -9.95
C ASN A 267 -11.05 -19.76 -9.69
N MET A 268 -11.84 -20.42 -8.86
CA MET A 268 -13.17 -19.99 -8.42
C MET A 268 -13.31 -20.19 -6.92
N SER A 269 -13.98 -19.25 -6.25
CA SER A 269 -14.35 -19.35 -4.84
C SER A 269 -15.73 -18.75 -4.61
N LYS A 270 -16.33 -19.07 -3.47
CA LYS A 270 -17.62 -18.50 -3.04
C LYS A 270 -17.41 -17.55 -1.89
N GLN A 271 -18.11 -16.40 -1.93
CA GLN A 271 -18.15 -15.45 -0.83
C GLN A 271 -19.58 -15.34 -0.32
N THR A 272 -19.73 -15.43 0.99
CA THR A 272 -21.04 -15.23 1.64
C THR A 272 -21.27 -13.75 1.83
N MET A 273 -22.36 -13.25 1.29
CA MET A 273 -22.78 -11.86 1.39
C MET A 273 -23.56 -11.61 2.69
N LEU A 274 -23.83 -10.34 3.00
CA LEU A 274 -24.49 -9.93 4.26
C LEU A 274 -25.93 -10.43 4.40
N ASP A 275 -26.56 -10.84 3.31
CA ASP A 275 -27.90 -11.48 3.31
C ASP A 275 -27.86 -13.01 3.51
N GLY A 276 -26.67 -13.60 3.63
CA GLY A 276 -26.44 -15.04 3.79
C GLY A 276 -26.31 -15.82 2.48
N ASN A 277 -26.58 -15.21 1.33
CA ASN A 277 -26.42 -15.86 0.03
C ASN A 277 -24.97 -15.76 -0.44
N SER A 278 -24.59 -16.61 -1.40
CA SER A 278 -23.23 -16.62 -1.96
C SER A 278 -23.13 -15.94 -3.31
N VAL A 279 -21.95 -15.40 -3.58
CA VAL A 279 -21.51 -14.90 -4.88
C VAL A 279 -20.27 -15.67 -5.28
N ASP A 280 -20.20 -16.11 -6.54
CA ASP A 280 -19.02 -16.75 -7.09
C ASP A 280 -18.00 -15.67 -7.46
N ILE A 281 -16.75 -15.85 -7.03
CA ILE A 281 -15.58 -15.06 -7.42
C ILE A 281 -14.77 -15.91 -8.40
N LYS A 282 -14.50 -15.39 -9.59
CA LYS A 282 -13.68 -16.05 -10.61
C LYS A 282 -12.44 -15.22 -10.88
N LEU A 283 -11.27 -15.86 -10.87
CA LEU A 283 -10.01 -15.20 -11.18
C LEU A 283 -9.87 -14.95 -12.68
N VAL A 284 -9.43 -13.74 -13.03
CA VAL A 284 -9.14 -13.34 -14.42
C VAL A 284 -7.66 -13.59 -14.71
N PRO A 285 -7.32 -14.51 -15.63
CA PRO A 285 -5.93 -14.76 -15.99
C PRO A 285 -5.25 -13.52 -16.55
N ASN A 286 -3.97 -13.34 -16.24
CA ASN A 286 -3.15 -12.30 -16.83
C ASN A 286 -2.52 -12.82 -18.15
N THR A 287 -2.98 -12.30 -19.27
CA THR A 287 -2.50 -12.71 -20.60
C THR A 287 -1.02 -12.37 -20.84
N SER A 288 -0.52 -11.33 -20.17
CA SER A 288 0.89 -10.88 -20.29
C SER A 288 1.85 -11.62 -19.37
N SER A 289 1.34 -12.41 -18.42
CA SER A 289 2.14 -13.15 -17.43
C SER A 289 1.44 -14.46 -17.08
N PRO A 290 1.66 -15.52 -17.87
CA PRO A 290 1.05 -16.83 -17.66
C PRO A 290 1.24 -17.34 -16.22
N GLY A 291 0.18 -17.93 -15.64
CA GLY A 291 0.19 -18.41 -14.26
C GLY A 291 -0.14 -17.33 -13.22
N SER A 292 -0.25 -16.05 -13.60
CA SER A 292 -0.72 -14.97 -12.73
C SER A 292 -2.14 -14.51 -13.09
N PHE A 293 -2.72 -13.66 -12.22
CA PHE A 293 -4.07 -13.12 -12.39
C PHE A 293 -4.03 -11.60 -12.40
N SER A 294 -4.87 -10.99 -13.27
CA SER A 294 -5.00 -9.54 -13.40
C SER A 294 -6.13 -8.95 -12.54
N GLY A 295 -7.07 -9.79 -12.07
CA GLY A 295 -8.23 -9.35 -11.33
C GLY A 295 -9.20 -10.47 -11.02
N ILE A 296 -10.43 -10.08 -10.72
CA ILE A 296 -11.56 -10.97 -10.45
C ILE A 296 -12.80 -10.53 -11.22
N THR A 297 -13.72 -11.46 -11.45
CA THR A 297 -15.13 -11.20 -11.77
C THR A 297 -16.02 -11.79 -10.70
N LEU A 298 -17.25 -11.29 -10.59
CA LEU A 298 -18.24 -11.82 -9.69
C LEU A 298 -19.42 -12.40 -10.48
N ARG A 299 -20.14 -13.37 -9.88
CA ARG A 299 -21.39 -13.88 -10.41
C ARG A 299 -22.35 -14.19 -9.27
N GLY A 300 -23.43 -13.42 -9.16
CA GLY A 300 -24.53 -13.71 -8.26
C GLY A 300 -25.40 -14.86 -8.80
N LEU A 301 -26.24 -15.42 -7.94
CA LEU A 301 -27.09 -16.59 -8.26
C LEU A 301 -27.99 -16.38 -9.49
N GLY A 302 -28.49 -15.16 -9.70
CA GLY A 302 -29.35 -14.79 -10.82
C GLY A 302 -28.64 -14.10 -11.98
N ASN A 303 -27.30 -13.94 -11.93
CA ASN A 303 -26.56 -13.32 -13.02
C ASN A 303 -26.29 -14.33 -14.14
N THR A 304 -26.63 -13.99 -15.37
CA THR A 304 -26.30 -14.78 -16.58
C THR A 304 -24.86 -14.53 -17.04
N ASN A 305 -24.33 -13.32 -16.80
CA ASN A 305 -22.98 -12.91 -17.18
C ASN A 305 -22.13 -12.61 -15.96
N ASP A 306 -20.81 -12.62 -16.16
CA ASP A 306 -19.86 -12.18 -15.14
C ASP A 306 -19.98 -10.66 -14.93
N VAL A 307 -19.93 -10.22 -13.68
CA VAL A 307 -19.94 -8.84 -13.23
C VAL A 307 -18.49 -8.35 -13.13
N LEU A 308 -18.17 -7.25 -13.78
CA LEU A 308 -16.80 -6.73 -13.88
C LEU A 308 -16.58 -5.58 -12.89
N LEU A 309 -15.37 -5.49 -12.35
CA LEU A 309 -14.97 -4.36 -11.53
C LEU A 309 -14.53 -3.20 -12.44
N GLN A 310 -15.17 -2.05 -12.30
CA GLN A 310 -14.79 -0.81 -13.00
C GLN A 310 -13.77 0.03 -12.20
N LYS A 311 -14.00 0.12 -10.89
CA LYS A 311 -13.03 0.68 -9.94
C LYS A 311 -12.84 -0.33 -8.81
N GLN A 312 -11.62 -0.52 -8.38
CA GLN A 312 -11.30 -1.52 -7.36
C GLN A 312 -10.39 -0.96 -6.28
N ASP A 313 -10.41 -1.63 -5.12
CA ASP A 313 -9.48 -1.37 -4.02
C ASP A 313 -9.55 0.07 -3.48
N ILE A 314 -10.74 0.71 -3.51
CA ILE A 314 -10.96 2.03 -2.90
C ILE A 314 -10.99 1.84 -1.38
N LEU A 315 -9.85 2.13 -0.75
CA LEU A 315 -9.67 1.98 0.69
C LEU A 315 -10.42 3.08 1.46
N THR A 316 -11.07 2.67 2.55
CA THR A 316 -11.64 3.57 3.58
C THR A 316 -11.20 3.13 4.97
N GLY A 317 -11.42 3.97 5.98
CA GLY A 317 -11.06 3.63 7.35
C GLY A 317 -11.74 2.35 7.86
N ASP A 318 -12.99 2.11 7.46
CA ASP A 318 -13.81 0.97 7.89
C ASP A 318 -14.11 -0.06 6.78
N GLY A 319 -13.45 0.01 5.61
CA GLY A 319 -13.72 -0.98 4.56
C GLY A 319 -12.97 -0.79 3.25
N VAL A 320 -13.44 -1.52 2.24
CA VAL A 320 -13.00 -1.41 0.83
C VAL A 320 -14.23 -1.34 -0.07
N LEU A 321 -14.24 -0.38 -0.98
CA LEU A 321 -15.27 -0.21 -1.99
C LEU A 321 -14.74 -0.64 -3.36
N HIS A 322 -15.54 -1.43 -4.06
CA HIS A 322 -15.37 -1.77 -5.47
C HIS A 322 -16.61 -1.29 -6.24
N ILE A 323 -16.43 -0.68 -7.40
CA ILE A 323 -17.54 -0.29 -8.27
C ILE A 323 -17.66 -1.31 -9.39
N VAL A 324 -18.88 -1.80 -9.62
CA VAL A 324 -19.16 -2.87 -10.57
C VAL A 324 -20.08 -2.37 -11.70
N ASP A 325 -19.95 -3.01 -12.87
CA ASP A 325 -20.67 -2.67 -14.10
C ASP A 325 -22.09 -3.26 -14.18
N GLN A 326 -22.39 -4.26 -13.36
CA GLN A 326 -23.70 -4.87 -13.24
C GLN A 326 -24.05 -5.09 -11.77
N GLY A 327 -25.34 -5.13 -11.45
CA GLY A 327 -25.80 -5.50 -10.12
C GLY A 327 -25.75 -7.02 -9.90
N LEU A 328 -25.45 -7.42 -8.68
CA LEU A 328 -25.58 -8.81 -8.26
C LEU A 328 -27.07 -9.16 -8.11
N ARG A 329 -27.50 -10.26 -8.72
CA ARG A 329 -28.89 -10.71 -8.72
C ARG A 329 -29.04 -12.03 -7.97
N LEU A 330 -30.09 -12.14 -7.16
CA LEU A 330 -30.46 -13.38 -6.48
C LEU A 330 -31.29 -14.30 -7.40
N THR A 331 -32.12 -13.73 -8.27
CA THR A 331 -32.98 -14.41 -9.24
C THR A 331 -32.73 -13.83 -10.63
N GLN A 332 -33.01 -14.63 -11.65
CA GLN A 332 -32.97 -14.21 -13.05
C GLN A 332 -34.05 -13.18 -13.39
#